data_383fc92ba2e82c4518c27a48612bb186
#
_entry.id   383fc92ba2e82c4518c27a48612bb186
#
_cell.length_a   1.000
_cell.length_b   1.000
_cell.length_c   1.000
_cell.angle_alpha   90.00
_cell.angle_beta   90.00
_cell.angle_gamma   90.00
#
_symmetry.space_group_name_H-M   'P 1'
#
loop_
_entity.id
_entity.type
_entity.pdbx_description
1 polymer ?
#
loop_
_entity_poly.entity_id
_entity_poly.type
_entity_poly.pdbx_seq_one_letter_code
_entity_poly.pdbx_strand_id
1 'polypeptide(L)'
;FTPLPVRERMIPKTGGKLRRLGIPTARDRVVQAALKLVLEPIFEADFKRCSYGFRPKRSATDALEVIRLHGGYGYRYVVDGDIKSYFDSIDHGKLLKRIERRISDRRVLKLLRQWLKAGVMVEGVAVGTELGSPQGGVISPLLSNIYLSVLDDVWETRCAHLGVLVRYADDFVVMCKTRRDVDEAERRVKHVLTRLGLELHPDKTRKVDVSWGKQGFD
;
A
#
# COMPACT_ATOMS: atom_id res chain seq x y z
N PHE A 1 27.24 -1.06 -7.00
CA PHE A 1 26.52 0.00 -6.25
C PHE A 1 26.14 -0.52 -4.87
N THR A 2 26.43 0.24 -3.82
CA THR A 2 26.05 -0.05 -2.44
C THR A 2 25.15 1.07 -1.95
N PRO A 3 23.90 0.77 -1.57
CA PRO A 3 22.98 1.75 -0.99
C PRO A 3 23.49 2.29 0.34
N LEU A 4 23.16 3.54 0.61
CA LEU A 4 23.41 4.19 1.90
C LEU A 4 22.14 4.26 2.73
N PRO A 5 22.24 4.29 4.08
CA PRO A 5 21.10 4.54 4.95
C PRO A 5 20.41 5.86 4.61
N VAL A 6 19.08 5.88 4.73
CA VAL A 6 18.31 7.10 4.51
C VAL A 6 18.45 8.06 5.69
N ARG A 7 18.45 9.37 5.44
CA ARG A 7 18.44 10.38 6.49
C ARG A 7 17.03 10.55 7.04
N GLU A 8 16.85 10.37 8.34
CA GLU A 8 15.57 10.59 8.99
C GLU A 8 15.22 12.08 9.12
N ARG A 9 13.96 12.39 8.85
CA ARG A 9 13.33 13.69 9.11
C ARG A 9 11.93 13.48 9.64
N MET A 10 11.60 14.18 10.73
CA MET A 10 10.25 14.22 11.28
C MET A 10 9.49 15.38 10.64
N ILE A 11 8.32 15.07 10.05
CA ILE A 11 7.44 16.09 9.43
C ILE A 11 6.13 16.16 10.21
N PRO A 12 5.59 17.37 10.45
CA PRO A 12 4.27 17.51 11.06
C PRO A 12 3.19 16.85 10.19
N LYS A 13 2.31 16.08 10.85
CA LYS A 13 1.09 15.54 10.26
C LYS A 13 -0.11 16.32 10.74
N THR A 14 -1.18 16.36 9.97
CA THR A 14 -2.48 16.91 10.42
C THR A 14 -2.86 16.28 11.76
N GLY A 15 -3.20 17.11 12.76
CA GLY A 15 -3.49 16.65 14.13
C GLY A 15 -2.28 16.58 15.07
N GLY A 16 -1.15 17.27 14.75
CA GLY A 16 0.00 17.45 15.66
C GLY A 16 0.91 16.23 15.84
N LYS A 17 0.61 15.11 15.23
CA LYS A 17 1.49 13.93 15.19
C LYS A 17 2.64 14.15 14.23
N LEU A 18 3.79 13.51 14.48
CA LEU A 18 4.94 13.55 13.59
C LEU A 18 4.94 12.31 12.67
N ARG A 19 5.30 12.52 11.40
CA ARG A 19 5.56 11.44 10.43
C ARG A 19 7.06 11.32 10.21
N ARG A 20 7.57 10.14 10.31
CA ARG A 20 8.96 9.81 9.99
C ARG A 20 9.14 9.71 8.47
N LEU A 21 10.06 10.50 7.91
CA LEU A 21 10.42 10.46 6.49
C LEU A 21 11.88 10.04 6.36
N GLY A 22 12.15 9.03 5.54
CA GLY A 22 13.51 8.60 5.21
C GLY A 22 13.94 9.20 3.86
N ILE A 23 14.89 10.12 3.87
CA ILE A 23 15.38 10.80 2.67
C ILE A 23 16.63 10.09 2.14
N PRO A 24 16.56 9.42 0.96
CA PRO A 24 17.72 8.80 0.33
C PRO A 24 18.70 9.87 -0.17
N THR A 25 19.97 9.49 -0.34
CA THR A 25 20.96 10.35 -0.98
C THR A 25 20.58 10.64 -2.44
N ALA A 26 21.10 11.71 -3.02
CA ALA A 26 20.85 12.02 -4.43
C ALA A 26 21.27 10.86 -5.36
N ARG A 27 22.40 10.22 -5.06
CA ARG A 27 22.89 9.05 -5.79
C ARG A 27 21.91 7.86 -5.70
N ASP A 28 21.40 7.57 -4.51
CA ASP A 28 20.41 6.50 -4.33
C ASP A 28 19.10 6.80 -5.06
N ARG A 29 18.66 8.07 -5.04
CA ARG A 29 17.44 8.49 -5.77
C ARG A 29 17.58 8.25 -7.28
N VAL A 30 18.73 8.57 -7.89
CA VAL A 30 18.96 8.33 -9.31
C VAL A 30 18.90 6.85 -9.63
N VAL A 31 19.57 6.00 -8.85
CA VAL A 31 19.56 4.55 -9.09
C VAL A 31 18.20 3.94 -8.81
N GLN A 32 17.48 4.40 -7.79
CA GLN A 32 16.09 3.99 -7.51
C GLN A 32 15.15 4.38 -8.66
N ALA A 33 15.30 5.61 -9.21
CA ALA A 33 14.49 6.06 -10.33
C ALA A 33 14.77 5.23 -11.59
N ALA A 34 16.03 4.96 -11.91
CA ALA A 34 16.40 4.12 -13.03
C ALA A 34 15.82 2.69 -12.90
N LEU A 35 15.91 2.10 -11.71
CA LEU A 35 15.34 0.78 -11.47
C LEU A 35 13.82 0.80 -11.52
N LYS A 36 13.18 1.84 -10.98
CA LYS A 36 11.72 2.02 -11.06
C LYS A 36 11.24 2.04 -12.50
N LEU A 37 11.91 2.79 -13.39
CA LEU A 37 11.57 2.87 -14.82
C LEU A 37 11.57 1.50 -15.51
N VAL A 38 12.43 0.59 -15.08
CA VAL A 38 12.49 -0.78 -15.62
C VAL A 38 11.41 -1.68 -15.00
N LEU A 39 11.20 -1.59 -13.70
CA LEU A 39 10.29 -2.49 -12.98
C LEU A 39 8.82 -2.09 -13.11
N GLU A 40 8.53 -0.79 -13.15
CA GLU A 40 7.15 -0.29 -13.14
C GLU A 40 6.29 -0.86 -14.27
N PRO A 41 6.69 -0.89 -15.55
CA PRO A 41 5.87 -1.46 -16.60
C PRO A 41 5.62 -2.97 -16.45
N ILE A 42 6.57 -3.70 -15.84
CA ILE A 42 6.43 -5.15 -15.60
C ILE A 42 5.31 -5.43 -14.58
N PHE A 43 5.30 -4.68 -13.48
CA PHE A 43 4.31 -4.86 -12.43
C PHE A 43 2.98 -4.16 -12.74
N GLU A 44 3.02 -3.05 -13.48
CA GLU A 44 1.81 -2.36 -13.93
C GLU A 44 0.90 -3.27 -14.78
N ALA A 45 1.49 -4.18 -15.54
CA ALA A 45 0.76 -5.18 -16.32
C ALA A 45 -0.03 -6.19 -15.43
N ASP A 46 0.40 -6.39 -14.18
CA ASP A 46 -0.25 -7.31 -13.24
C ASP A 46 -1.22 -6.62 -12.29
N PHE A 47 -1.08 -5.32 -12.07
CA PHE A 47 -1.91 -4.61 -11.10
C PHE A 47 -3.38 -4.56 -11.49
N LYS A 48 -4.24 -4.82 -10.51
CA LYS A 48 -5.69 -4.89 -10.71
C LYS A 48 -6.32 -3.51 -10.90
N ARG A 49 -7.51 -3.51 -11.46
CA ARG A 49 -8.27 -2.28 -11.72
C ARG A 49 -8.69 -1.54 -10.46
N CYS A 50 -8.80 -2.23 -9.34
CA CYS A 50 -9.18 -1.67 -8.04
C CYS A 50 -8.10 -0.81 -7.38
N SER A 51 -6.84 -0.85 -7.87
CA SER A 51 -5.70 -0.10 -7.33
C SER A 51 -5.44 1.16 -8.14
N TYR A 52 -5.36 2.32 -7.48
CA TYR A 52 -5.22 3.65 -8.11
C TYR A 52 -3.97 4.41 -7.68
N GLY A 53 -3.61 4.40 -6.40
CA GLY A 53 -2.51 5.19 -5.86
C GLY A 53 -1.15 4.82 -6.43
N PHE A 54 -0.33 5.84 -6.71
CA PHE A 54 1.05 5.71 -7.21
C PHE A 54 1.20 4.96 -8.53
N ARG A 55 0.17 4.90 -9.34
CA ARG A 55 0.18 4.24 -10.64
C ARG A 55 0.12 5.24 -11.77
N PRO A 56 0.81 5.00 -12.91
CA PRO A 56 0.73 5.87 -14.08
C PRO A 56 -0.70 5.90 -14.64
N LYS A 57 -1.13 7.08 -15.07
CA LYS A 57 -2.47 7.32 -15.68
C LYS A 57 -3.66 6.97 -14.79
N ARG A 58 -3.46 6.94 -13.46
CA ARG A 58 -4.51 6.74 -12.46
C ARG A 58 -4.44 7.82 -11.39
N SER A 59 -5.58 8.31 -10.97
CA SER A 59 -5.70 9.41 -10.02
C SER A 59 -6.66 9.08 -8.87
N ALA A 60 -6.63 9.91 -7.83
CA ALA A 60 -7.61 9.84 -6.75
C ALA A 60 -9.03 10.14 -7.27
N THR A 61 -9.15 11.04 -8.27
CA THR A 61 -10.44 11.35 -8.90
C THR A 61 -11.06 10.12 -9.57
N ASP A 62 -10.25 9.29 -10.24
CA ASP A 62 -10.74 8.05 -10.84
C ASP A 62 -11.26 7.06 -9.78
N ALA A 63 -10.55 6.97 -8.64
CA ALA A 63 -11.00 6.14 -7.52
C ALA A 63 -12.33 6.64 -6.93
N LEU A 64 -12.45 7.95 -6.71
CA LEU A 64 -13.67 8.58 -6.21
C LEU A 64 -14.85 8.41 -7.17
N GLU A 65 -14.61 8.49 -8.48
CA GLU A 65 -15.67 8.27 -9.48
C GLU A 65 -16.21 6.84 -9.43
N VAL A 66 -15.34 5.83 -9.24
CA VAL A 66 -15.78 4.44 -9.05
C VAL A 66 -16.61 4.30 -7.77
N ILE A 67 -16.20 4.93 -6.68
CA ILE A 67 -16.96 4.95 -5.42
C ILE A 67 -18.34 5.58 -5.63
N ARG A 68 -18.40 6.75 -6.30
CA ARG A 68 -19.65 7.47 -6.61
C ARG A 68 -20.61 6.61 -7.45
N LEU A 69 -20.09 5.96 -8.50
CA LEU A 69 -20.88 5.09 -9.38
C LEU A 69 -21.48 3.90 -8.61
N HIS A 70 -20.68 3.21 -7.80
CA HIS A 70 -21.15 2.06 -7.04
C HIS A 70 -22.11 2.46 -5.93
N GLY A 71 -21.94 3.63 -5.32
CA GLY A 71 -22.93 4.22 -4.41
C GLY A 71 -24.30 4.38 -5.10
N GLY A 72 -24.32 4.85 -6.35
CA GLY A 72 -25.53 4.93 -7.19
C GLY A 72 -26.15 3.55 -7.50
N TYR A 73 -25.35 2.50 -7.58
CA TYR A 73 -25.82 1.11 -7.79
C TYR A 73 -26.22 0.37 -6.51
N GLY A 74 -26.37 1.10 -5.40
CA GLY A 74 -26.88 0.55 -4.14
C GLY A 74 -25.83 -0.13 -3.25
N TYR A 75 -24.54 0.08 -3.50
CA TYR A 75 -23.47 -0.35 -2.59
C TYR A 75 -23.35 0.67 -1.45
N ARG A 76 -24.08 0.46 -0.37
CA ARG A 76 -24.26 1.45 0.72
C ARG A 76 -23.53 1.10 2.00
N TYR A 77 -23.08 -0.12 2.15
CA TYR A 77 -22.32 -0.57 3.32
C TYR A 77 -20.83 -0.56 2.96
N VAL A 78 -20.05 0.19 3.69
CA VAL A 78 -18.63 0.45 3.36
C VAL A 78 -17.73 0.03 4.50
N VAL A 79 -16.68 -0.73 4.21
CA VAL A 79 -15.49 -0.82 5.06
C VAL A 79 -14.54 0.28 4.60
N ASP A 80 -14.32 1.27 5.44
CA ASP A 80 -13.29 2.29 5.29
C ASP A 80 -12.06 1.81 6.07
N GLY A 81 -10.99 1.44 5.37
CA GLY A 81 -9.86 0.73 5.91
C GLY A 81 -8.54 1.52 5.81
N ASP A 82 -7.89 1.70 6.96
CA ASP A 82 -6.54 2.26 7.11
C ASP A 82 -5.61 1.16 7.64
N ILE A 83 -4.43 0.99 7.07
CA ILE A 83 -3.44 0.01 7.52
C ILE A 83 -2.49 0.68 8.51
N LYS A 84 -2.41 0.12 9.73
CA LYS A 84 -1.57 0.65 10.80
C LYS A 84 -0.09 0.61 10.41
N SER A 85 0.58 1.79 10.45
CA SER A 85 2.03 1.91 10.21
C SER A 85 2.51 1.14 8.97
N TYR A 86 1.75 1.22 7.88
CA TYR A 86 1.90 0.35 6.72
C TYR A 86 3.35 0.24 6.22
N PHE A 87 4.00 1.37 5.92
CA PHE A 87 5.37 1.36 5.38
C PHE A 87 6.40 0.75 6.34
N ASP A 88 6.18 0.90 7.65
CA ASP A 88 7.08 0.35 8.68
C ASP A 88 6.83 -1.15 8.92
N SER A 89 5.71 -1.68 8.43
CA SER A 89 5.28 -3.07 8.66
C SER A 89 5.50 -4.00 7.46
N ILE A 90 6.04 -3.50 6.35
CA ILE A 90 6.29 -4.30 5.14
C ILE A 90 7.37 -5.36 5.43
N ASP A 91 7.01 -6.64 5.36
CA ASP A 91 7.94 -7.76 5.50
C ASP A 91 8.80 -7.89 4.25
N HIS A 92 10.12 -7.74 4.41
CA HIS A 92 11.09 -7.77 3.31
C HIS A 92 11.10 -9.12 2.57
N GLY A 93 10.97 -10.22 3.32
CA GLY A 93 10.98 -11.57 2.74
C GLY A 93 9.76 -11.83 1.87
N LYS A 94 8.57 -11.47 2.36
CA LYS A 94 7.30 -11.60 1.61
C LYS A 94 7.29 -10.70 0.38
N LEU A 95 7.77 -9.45 0.52
CA LEU A 95 7.89 -8.51 -0.60
C LEU A 95 8.82 -9.07 -1.68
N LEU A 96 10.03 -9.51 -1.31
CA LEU A 96 10.99 -10.06 -2.25
C LEU A 96 10.46 -11.32 -2.95
N LYS A 97 9.82 -12.23 -2.22
CA LYS A 97 9.14 -13.40 -2.82
C LYS A 97 8.06 -13.00 -3.83
N ARG A 98 7.36 -11.90 -3.60
CA ARG A 98 6.38 -11.39 -4.56
C ARG A 98 7.07 -10.85 -5.81
N ILE A 99 8.18 -10.12 -5.65
CA ILE A 99 8.97 -9.57 -6.75
C ILE A 99 9.61 -10.70 -7.59
N GLU A 100 10.13 -11.75 -6.95
CA GLU A 100 10.77 -12.90 -7.58
C GLU A 100 9.83 -13.66 -8.54
N ARG A 101 8.52 -13.51 -8.44
CA ARG A 101 7.56 -14.09 -9.41
C ARG A 101 7.71 -13.51 -10.82
N ARG A 102 8.23 -12.30 -10.94
CA ARG A 102 8.36 -11.57 -12.21
C ARG A 102 9.80 -11.25 -12.56
N ILE A 103 10.67 -11.15 -11.58
CA ILE A 103 12.05 -10.72 -11.72
C ILE A 103 12.97 -11.87 -11.31
N SER A 104 13.74 -12.40 -12.25
CA SER A 104 14.74 -13.46 -12.02
C SER A 104 16.17 -12.92 -11.91
N ASP A 105 16.44 -11.67 -12.31
CA ASP A 105 17.78 -11.08 -12.25
C ASP A 105 18.21 -10.91 -10.78
N ARG A 106 19.20 -11.73 -10.40
CA ARG A 106 19.75 -11.75 -9.04
C ARG A 106 20.40 -10.43 -8.63
N ARG A 107 20.91 -9.63 -9.58
CA ARG A 107 21.52 -8.33 -9.30
C ARG A 107 20.47 -7.33 -8.89
N VAL A 108 19.32 -7.32 -9.57
CA VAL A 108 18.17 -6.50 -9.22
C VAL A 108 17.64 -6.89 -7.83
N LEU A 109 17.40 -8.18 -7.59
CA LEU A 109 16.92 -8.67 -6.30
C LEU A 109 17.90 -8.36 -5.15
N LYS A 110 19.21 -8.49 -5.39
CA LYS A 110 20.25 -8.12 -4.42
C LYS A 110 20.19 -6.63 -4.11
N LEU A 111 20.06 -5.78 -5.10
CA LEU A 111 19.99 -4.33 -4.93
C LEU A 111 18.74 -3.91 -4.13
N LEU A 112 17.57 -4.46 -4.45
CA LEU A 112 16.34 -4.22 -3.69
C LEU A 112 16.50 -4.64 -2.23
N ARG A 113 17.06 -5.83 -1.99
CA ARG A 113 17.33 -6.32 -0.64
C ARG A 113 18.29 -5.41 0.14
N GLN A 114 19.30 -4.87 -0.54
CA GLN A 114 20.24 -3.94 0.08
C GLN A 114 19.55 -2.61 0.46
N TRP A 115 18.67 -2.03 -0.38
CA TRP A 115 17.91 -0.83 -0.02
C TRP A 115 16.97 -1.07 1.14
N LEU A 116 16.25 -2.18 1.15
CA LEU A 116 15.34 -2.53 2.25
C LEU A 116 16.10 -2.67 3.58
N LYS A 117 17.34 -3.21 3.54
CA LYS A 117 18.19 -3.41 4.71
C LYS A 117 19.08 -2.21 5.08
N ALA A 118 19.24 -1.23 4.18
CA ALA A 118 20.13 -0.10 4.40
C ALA A 118 19.78 0.72 5.65
N GLY A 119 18.52 0.63 6.08
CA GLY A 119 18.06 1.22 7.33
C GLY A 119 17.99 2.74 7.29
N VAL A 120 17.94 3.31 8.48
CA VAL A 120 17.76 4.73 8.72
C VAL A 120 18.95 5.27 9.52
N MET A 121 19.45 6.43 9.15
CA MET A 121 20.48 7.12 9.92
C MET A 121 19.82 8.02 10.97
N VAL A 122 20.00 7.66 12.22
CA VAL A 122 19.52 8.39 13.39
C VAL A 122 20.73 8.93 14.14
N GLU A 123 20.84 10.24 14.31
CA GLU A 123 21.94 10.92 15.03
C GLU A 123 23.37 10.48 14.60
N GLY A 124 23.54 10.19 13.30
CA GLY A 124 24.83 9.77 12.76
C GLY A 124 25.12 8.27 12.84
N VAL A 125 24.22 7.47 13.45
CA VAL A 125 24.34 6.02 13.55
C VAL A 125 23.38 5.35 12.55
N ALA A 126 23.89 4.43 11.75
CA ALA A 126 23.07 3.62 10.85
C ALA A 126 22.36 2.50 11.62
N VAL A 127 21.04 2.55 11.71
CA VAL A 127 20.20 1.49 12.29
C VAL A 127 19.59 0.69 11.16
N GLY A 128 20.00 -0.55 11.00
CA GLY A 128 19.43 -1.47 10.02
C GLY A 128 17.99 -1.83 10.40
N THR A 129 17.15 -2.07 9.40
CA THR A 129 15.75 -2.49 9.58
C THR A 129 15.53 -3.86 8.96
N GLU A 130 14.81 -4.74 9.67
CA GLU A 130 14.35 -6.04 9.14
C GLU A 130 12.94 -5.95 8.53
N LEU A 131 12.20 -4.92 8.90
CA LEU A 131 10.87 -4.59 8.43
C LEU A 131 10.83 -3.17 7.88
N GLY A 132 9.87 -2.94 7.01
CA GLY A 132 9.56 -1.61 6.52
C GLY A 132 10.29 -1.19 5.23
N SER A 133 9.70 -0.25 4.55
CA SER A 133 10.31 0.46 3.42
C SER A 133 10.39 1.94 3.79
N PRO A 134 11.53 2.62 3.60
CA PRO A 134 11.65 4.02 3.95
C PRO A 134 10.57 4.87 3.28
N GLN A 135 9.76 5.58 4.06
CA GLN A 135 8.86 6.59 3.51
C GLN A 135 9.70 7.72 2.90
N GLY A 136 9.57 7.94 1.58
CA GLY A 136 10.31 8.96 0.85
C GLY A 136 11.33 8.42 -0.16
N GLY A 137 11.53 7.12 -0.23
CA GLY A 137 12.27 6.47 -1.31
C GLY A 137 11.51 6.56 -2.64
N VAL A 138 12.23 6.82 -3.75
CA VAL A 138 11.61 6.95 -5.09
C VAL A 138 10.94 5.66 -5.55
N ILE A 139 11.48 4.51 -5.16
CA ILE A 139 10.93 3.19 -5.53
C ILE A 139 9.89 2.68 -4.52
N SER A 140 9.82 3.26 -3.31
CA SER A 140 8.94 2.78 -2.24
C SER A 140 7.46 2.72 -2.61
N PRO A 141 6.88 3.65 -3.39
CA PRO A 141 5.50 3.57 -3.85
C PRO A 141 5.22 2.34 -4.73
N LEU A 142 6.15 1.99 -5.63
CA LEU A 142 6.03 0.80 -6.46
C LEU A 142 6.10 -0.47 -5.60
N LEU A 143 7.06 -0.55 -4.68
CA LEU A 143 7.21 -1.69 -3.76
C LEU A 143 5.96 -1.87 -2.87
N SER A 144 5.40 -0.76 -2.41
CA SER A 144 4.14 -0.71 -1.68
C SER A 144 2.99 -1.35 -2.48
N ASN A 145 2.80 -0.94 -3.72
CA ASN A 145 1.78 -1.50 -4.59
C ASN A 145 2.01 -2.99 -4.89
N ILE A 146 3.26 -3.42 -5.10
CA ILE A 146 3.60 -4.84 -5.29
C ILE A 146 3.22 -5.65 -4.04
N TYR A 147 3.47 -5.13 -2.84
CA TYR A 147 3.12 -5.82 -1.61
C TYR A 147 1.62 -5.98 -1.43
N LEU A 148 0.85 -4.89 -1.60
CA LEU A 148 -0.61 -4.89 -1.46
C LEU A 148 -1.35 -5.54 -2.64
N SER A 149 -0.70 -5.75 -3.79
CA SER A 149 -1.32 -6.46 -4.90
C SER A 149 -1.81 -7.86 -4.53
N VAL A 150 -1.32 -8.44 -3.42
CA VAL A 150 -1.85 -9.70 -2.88
C VAL A 150 -3.30 -9.54 -2.41
N LEU A 151 -3.64 -8.42 -1.78
CA LEU A 151 -5.02 -8.11 -1.40
C LEU A 151 -5.90 -7.96 -2.64
N ASP A 152 -5.41 -7.22 -3.64
CA ASP A 152 -6.12 -6.99 -4.90
C ASP A 152 -6.41 -8.32 -5.63
N ASP A 153 -5.39 -9.21 -5.73
CA ASP A 153 -5.53 -10.53 -6.35
C ASP A 153 -6.55 -11.42 -5.63
N VAL A 154 -6.46 -11.49 -4.30
CA VAL A 154 -7.40 -12.28 -3.49
C VAL A 154 -8.81 -11.73 -3.60
N TRP A 155 -8.93 -10.39 -3.58
CA TRP A 155 -10.24 -9.76 -3.72
C TRP A 155 -10.89 -10.10 -5.05
N GLU A 156 -10.19 -9.86 -6.16
CA GLU A 156 -10.71 -10.13 -7.50
C GLU A 156 -11.09 -11.60 -7.71
N THR A 157 -10.27 -12.53 -7.20
CA THR A 157 -10.46 -13.96 -7.48
C THR A 157 -11.40 -14.67 -6.51
N ARG A 158 -11.55 -14.18 -5.28
CA ARG A 158 -12.25 -14.93 -4.21
C ARG A 158 -13.32 -14.12 -3.47
N CYS A 159 -13.27 -12.79 -3.54
CA CYS A 159 -14.12 -11.93 -2.72
C CYS A 159 -14.97 -10.95 -3.53
N ALA A 160 -14.86 -10.92 -4.87
CA ALA A 160 -15.60 -9.99 -5.73
C ALA A 160 -17.13 -10.10 -5.58
N HIS A 161 -17.64 -11.27 -5.17
CA HIS A 161 -19.06 -11.48 -4.91
C HIS A 161 -19.57 -10.72 -3.67
N LEU A 162 -18.70 -10.32 -2.74
CA LEU A 162 -19.06 -9.56 -1.54
C LEU A 162 -19.21 -8.07 -1.84
N GLY A 163 -18.45 -7.54 -2.78
CA GLY A 163 -18.46 -6.12 -3.06
C GLY A 163 -17.27 -5.65 -3.87
N VAL A 164 -17.16 -4.32 -3.99
CA VAL A 164 -16.17 -3.64 -4.81
C VAL A 164 -15.06 -3.09 -3.92
N LEU A 165 -13.83 -3.52 -4.16
CA LEU A 165 -12.63 -2.95 -3.54
C LEU A 165 -12.17 -1.76 -4.38
N VAL A 166 -11.87 -0.64 -3.72
CA VAL A 166 -11.20 0.53 -4.30
C VAL A 166 -10.03 0.88 -3.38
N ARG A 167 -8.81 0.86 -3.90
CA ARG A 167 -7.61 1.10 -3.12
C ARG A 167 -6.78 2.25 -3.69
N TYR A 168 -6.41 3.19 -2.85
CA TYR A 168 -5.48 4.26 -3.15
C TYR A 168 -4.26 4.16 -2.22
N ALA A 169 -3.16 3.60 -2.71
CA ALA A 169 -1.97 3.26 -1.91
C ALA A 169 -2.31 2.29 -0.76
N ASP A 170 -2.16 2.71 0.49
CA ASP A 170 -2.50 1.98 1.70
C ASP A 170 -3.92 2.25 2.22
N ASP A 171 -4.56 3.30 1.74
CA ASP A 171 -5.98 3.58 2.02
C ASP A 171 -6.87 2.77 1.07
N PHE A 172 -7.95 2.21 1.59
CA PHE A 172 -8.89 1.47 0.75
C PHE A 172 -10.31 1.49 1.31
N VAL A 173 -11.27 1.34 0.41
CA VAL A 173 -12.65 1.09 0.77
C VAL A 173 -13.15 -0.20 0.13
N VAL A 174 -14.05 -0.89 0.85
CA VAL A 174 -14.82 -2.00 0.28
C VAL A 174 -16.29 -1.66 0.37
N MET A 175 -16.94 -1.55 -0.79
CA MET A 175 -18.35 -1.20 -0.90
C MET A 175 -19.19 -2.45 -1.10
N CYS A 176 -20.18 -2.67 -0.26
CA CYS A 176 -21.06 -3.83 -0.25
C CYS A 176 -22.53 -3.43 -0.37
N LYS A 177 -23.37 -4.35 -0.83
CA LYS A 177 -24.83 -4.14 -0.92
C LYS A 177 -25.57 -4.44 0.36
N THR A 178 -25.06 -5.37 1.16
CA THR A 178 -25.72 -5.79 2.40
C THR A 178 -24.81 -5.67 3.61
N ARG A 179 -25.42 -5.58 4.79
CA ARG A 179 -24.70 -5.57 6.06
C ARG A 179 -23.94 -6.87 6.32
N ARG A 180 -24.47 -7.99 5.86
CA ARG A 180 -23.81 -9.29 5.96
C ARG A 180 -22.53 -9.32 5.11
N ASP A 181 -22.59 -8.79 3.89
CA ASP A 181 -21.43 -8.77 2.99
C ASP A 181 -20.32 -7.88 3.53
N VAL A 182 -20.63 -6.71 4.13
CA VAL A 182 -19.61 -5.83 4.70
C VAL A 182 -18.92 -6.44 5.91
N ASP A 183 -19.63 -7.22 6.73
CA ASP A 183 -19.05 -7.94 7.86
C ASP A 183 -18.11 -9.07 7.39
N GLU A 184 -18.49 -9.79 6.34
CA GLU A 184 -17.64 -10.81 5.72
C GLU A 184 -16.45 -10.16 5.00
N ALA A 185 -16.65 -9.04 4.30
CA ALA A 185 -15.62 -8.29 3.61
C ALA A 185 -14.50 -7.84 4.59
N GLU A 186 -14.87 -7.26 5.73
CA GLU A 186 -13.91 -6.88 6.77
C GLU A 186 -13.10 -8.10 7.25
N ARG A 187 -13.76 -9.23 7.51
CA ARG A 187 -13.08 -10.46 7.94
C ARG A 187 -12.09 -10.97 6.89
N ARG A 188 -12.45 -10.92 5.61
CA ARG A 188 -11.59 -11.35 4.51
C ARG A 188 -10.38 -10.44 4.36
N VAL A 189 -10.58 -9.12 4.36
CA VAL A 189 -9.49 -8.14 4.33
C VAL A 189 -8.54 -8.37 5.50
N LYS A 190 -9.07 -8.44 6.73
CA LYS A 190 -8.29 -8.68 7.94
C LYS A 190 -7.46 -9.96 7.85
N HIS A 191 -8.06 -11.05 7.36
CA HIS A 191 -7.34 -12.32 7.15
C HIS A 191 -6.18 -12.18 6.16
N VAL A 192 -6.39 -11.51 5.02
CA VAL A 192 -5.33 -11.30 4.02
C VAL A 192 -4.21 -10.43 4.59
N LEU A 193 -4.54 -9.32 5.24
CA LEU A 193 -3.57 -8.42 5.85
C LEU A 193 -2.75 -9.12 6.93
N THR A 194 -3.38 -9.90 7.81
CA THR A 194 -2.68 -10.69 8.84
C THR A 194 -1.67 -11.66 8.21
N ARG A 195 -2.00 -12.32 7.10
CA ARG A 195 -1.05 -13.18 6.37
C ARG A 195 0.12 -12.42 5.77
N LEU A 196 -0.07 -11.16 5.44
CA LEU A 196 1.00 -10.25 5.02
C LEU A 196 1.83 -9.74 6.23
N GLY A 197 1.37 -9.90 7.45
CA GLY A 197 1.98 -9.31 8.65
C GLY A 197 1.54 -7.87 8.88
N LEU A 198 0.39 -7.50 8.31
CA LEU A 198 -0.21 -6.17 8.43
C LEU A 198 -1.45 -6.22 9.32
N GLU A 199 -1.77 -5.08 9.94
CA GLU A 199 -2.95 -4.91 10.78
C GLU A 199 -3.78 -3.70 10.32
N LEU A 200 -5.10 -3.82 10.42
CA LEU A 200 -5.99 -2.67 10.29
C LEU A 200 -5.83 -1.74 11.49
N HIS A 201 -5.87 -0.44 11.24
CA HIS A 201 -5.83 0.56 12.32
C HIS A 201 -7.14 0.52 13.11
N PRO A 202 -7.10 0.22 14.44
CA PRO A 202 -8.32 -0.02 15.21
C PRO A 202 -9.25 1.20 15.28
N ASP A 203 -8.68 2.42 15.40
CA ASP A 203 -9.46 3.64 15.59
C ASP A 203 -9.89 4.31 14.27
N LYS A 204 -9.26 3.95 13.15
CA LYS A 204 -9.53 4.58 11.85
C LYS A 204 -10.33 3.67 10.92
N THR A 205 -10.19 2.36 11.06
CA THR A 205 -11.00 1.44 10.27
C THR A 205 -12.42 1.43 10.77
N ARG A 206 -13.37 1.75 9.88
CA ARG A 206 -14.78 1.91 10.21
C ARG A 206 -15.67 1.13 9.25
N LYS A 207 -16.82 0.68 9.75
CA LYS A 207 -17.94 0.25 8.91
C LYS A 207 -18.99 1.34 8.88
N VAL A 208 -19.34 1.80 7.71
CA VAL A 208 -20.24 2.95 7.52
C VAL A 208 -21.43 2.53 6.66
N ASP A 209 -22.62 3.00 7.01
CA ASP A 209 -23.81 2.93 6.16
C ASP A 209 -24.02 4.32 5.54
N VAL A 210 -23.70 4.45 4.26
CA VAL A 210 -23.81 5.70 3.51
C VAL A 210 -25.19 5.90 2.86
N SER A 211 -26.23 5.22 3.36
CA SER A 211 -27.61 5.49 2.95
C SER A 211 -27.96 6.96 3.19
N TRP A 212 -28.87 7.49 2.40
CA TRP A 212 -29.27 8.92 2.46
C TRP A 212 -29.57 9.36 3.90
N GLY A 213 -28.97 10.48 4.32
CA GLY A 213 -29.13 11.07 5.65
C GLY A 213 -28.35 10.37 6.77
N LYS A 214 -27.50 9.40 6.45
CA LYS A 214 -26.64 8.72 7.43
C LYS A 214 -25.17 9.18 7.32
N GLN A 215 -24.24 8.33 7.62
CA GLN A 215 -22.83 8.65 7.77
C GLN A 215 -22.11 8.80 6.41
N GLY A 216 -21.06 9.66 6.37
CA GLY A 216 -20.07 9.69 5.32
C GLY A 216 -18.79 8.97 5.75
N PHE A 217 -17.86 8.79 4.83
CA PHE A 217 -16.48 8.34 5.06
C PHE A 217 -15.49 9.27 4.34
N ASP A 218 -14.24 9.29 4.80
CA ASP A 218 -13.18 10.18 4.33
C ASP A 218 -12.44 9.61 3.10
#